data_0b7f6c046e2deb4280b8974e9c80cbc5
#
_entry.id   0b7f6c046e2deb4280b8974e9c80cbc5
#
_cell.length_a   1.000
_cell.length_b   1.000
_cell.length_c   1.000
_cell.angle_alpha   90.00
_cell.angle_beta   90.00
_cell.angle_gamma   90.00
#
_symmetry.space_group_name_H-M   'P 1'
#
loop_
_entity.id
_entity.type
_entity.pdbx_description
1 polymer ?
#
loop_
_entity_poly.entity_id
_entity_poly.type
_entity_poly.pdbx_seq_one_letter_code
_entity_poly.pdbx_strand_id
1 'polypeptide(L)'
;MAGVRTGLLSEIVVMAFDTLRTSKLRSALTVLGVVIGITSIVGMTSLIRGFDQSLRDAISTLGPNTLIVQKWGALSIIGSGKSFLEVARRPNLTMEDARAIERDCPSVAVVDVWLGATGFNQSRIYYGHEKTKQLAIIGATENWSAVNFAKLELGRLFIPAEVEHRRQVVLLGNTPWKSLFPNIDPIGKMVRIGSTQFTVIGALGPRPSPGNFSSGVDDFVIIPYGTHEKLFGKVLKGSAKITASSFNPAVFRTAMIGVVPREGMRDSAMAEVEAVMRIRHGLKLDQPNDFDLATQDAVLGVWDRISRATFLGLVVISSIALMVGGIGVMAIMMISVTERTREIGVRKALGARRREVLWQFLVEAVFLTSAGGLIGILFGSSIGLTIHWLTNFPVSLPWWSFALGIGFSASVGIFFGLFPAFKASRLDPIEALRYE
;
A
#
# COMPACT_ATOMS: atom_id res chain seq x y z
N MET A 1 46.91 -12.56 -15.11
CA MET A 1 45.47 -12.75 -15.27
C MET A 1 45.26 -14.08 -15.98
N ALA A 2 44.94 -15.16 -15.24
CA ALA A 2 44.75 -16.48 -15.82
C ALA A 2 43.36 -16.56 -16.39
N GLY A 3 43.24 -16.68 -17.70
CA GLY A 3 41.97 -16.88 -18.39
C GLY A 3 41.29 -18.13 -17.87
N VAL A 4 40.07 -17.95 -17.30
CA VAL A 4 39.18 -19.04 -17.00
C VAL A 4 38.86 -19.73 -18.32
N ARG A 5 39.34 -20.98 -18.49
CA ARG A 5 39.06 -21.77 -19.70
C ARG A 5 37.54 -21.92 -19.81
N THR A 6 36.94 -21.40 -20.87
CA THR A 6 35.50 -21.46 -21.16
C THR A 6 34.93 -22.89 -21.15
N GLY A 7 35.74 -23.91 -21.34
CA GLY A 7 35.38 -25.32 -21.19
C GLY A 7 35.13 -25.75 -19.74
N LEU A 8 35.70 -25.08 -18.75
CA LEU A 8 35.52 -25.44 -17.35
C LEU A 8 34.13 -25.04 -16.84
N LEU A 9 33.58 -23.93 -17.31
CA LEU A 9 32.22 -23.48 -16.94
C LEU A 9 31.14 -24.40 -17.51
N SER A 10 31.27 -24.88 -18.74
CA SER A 10 30.32 -25.81 -19.34
C SER A 10 30.33 -27.19 -18.65
N GLU A 11 31.50 -27.69 -18.26
CA GLU A 11 31.61 -28.92 -17.46
C GLU A 11 30.96 -28.76 -16.07
N ILE A 12 31.18 -27.65 -15.39
CA ILE A 12 30.59 -27.36 -14.07
C ILE A 12 29.06 -27.31 -14.16
N VAL A 13 28.51 -26.67 -15.20
CA VAL A 13 27.04 -26.60 -15.41
C VAL A 13 26.46 -27.99 -15.67
N VAL A 14 27.12 -28.81 -16.48
CA VAL A 14 26.69 -30.21 -16.76
C VAL A 14 26.74 -31.06 -15.49
N MET A 15 27.82 -30.96 -14.71
CA MET A 15 27.96 -31.67 -13.44
C MET A 15 26.89 -31.24 -12.42
N ALA A 16 26.60 -29.92 -12.32
CA ALA A 16 25.56 -29.40 -11.44
C ALA A 16 24.16 -29.94 -11.84
N PHE A 17 23.91 -30.08 -13.15
CA PHE A 17 22.65 -30.64 -13.65
C PHE A 17 22.55 -32.15 -13.39
N ASP A 18 23.62 -32.91 -13.49
CA ASP A 18 23.64 -34.33 -13.17
C ASP A 18 23.47 -34.60 -11.67
N THR A 19 24.02 -33.75 -10.81
CA THR A 19 23.81 -33.83 -9.35
C THR A 19 22.35 -33.61 -8.98
N LEU A 20 21.66 -32.66 -9.65
CA LEU A 20 20.22 -32.44 -9.49
C LEU A 20 19.39 -33.66 -9.90
N ARG A 21 19.86 -34.41 -10.89
CA ARG A 21 19.13 -35.56 -11.45
C ARG A 21 19.28 -36.85 -10.63
N THR A 22 20.41 -37.00 -9.93
CA THR A 22 20.71 -38.22 -9.16
C THR A 22 20.03 -38.28 -7.80
N SER A 23 19.76 -37.11 -7.13
CA SER A 23 19.11 -37.04 -5.83
C SER A 23 17.89 -36.07 -5.83
N LYS A 24 16.92 -36.34 -6.71
CA LYS A 24 15.78 -35.45 -7.02
C LYS A 24 15.03 -34.91 -5.81
N LEU A 25 14.66 -35.77 -4.85
CA LEU A 25 13.87 -35.39 -3.66
C LEU A 25 14.65 -34.43 -2.73
N ARG A 26 15.93 -34.71 -2.52
CA ARG A 26 16.78 -33.96 -1.60
C ARG A 26 17.12 -32.58 -2.19
N SER A 27 17.50 -32.56 -3.46
CA SER A 27 17.80 -31.32 -4.20
C SER A 27 16.55 -30.44 -4.34
N ALA A 28 15.37 -31.03 -4.59
CA ALA A 28 14.10 -30.31 -4.65
C ALA A 28 13.76 -29.65 -3.30
N LEU A 29 13.94 -30.38 -2.18
CA LEU A 29 13.61 -29.85 -0.85
C LEU A 29 14.48 -28.65 -0.45
N THR A 30 15.76 -28.69 -0.81
CA THR A 30 16.73 -27.64 -0.45
C THR A 30 16.61 -26.42 -1.36
N VAL A 31 16.45 -26.65 -2.67
CA VAL A 31 16.16 -25.56 -3.61
C VAL A 31 14.81 -24.91 -3.28
N LEU A 32 13.82 -25.69 -2.78
CA LEU A 32 12.52 -25.18 -2.37
C LEU A 32 12.63 -24.07 -1.31
N GLY A 33 13.50 -24.22 -0.32
CA GLY A 33 13.72 -23.17 0.70
C GLY A 33 14.21 -21.85 0.09
N VAL A 34 15.16 -21.93 -0.86
CA VAL A 34 15.65 -20.76 -1.60
C VAL A 34 14.54 -20.18 -2.49
N VAL A 35 13.80 -21.05 -3.20
CA VAL A 35 12.67 -20.65 -4.06
C VAL A 35 11.62 -19.89 -3.23
N ILE A 36 11.18 -20.43 -2.09
CA ILE A 36 10.19 -19.79 -1.22
C ILE A 36 10.70 -18.42 -0.74
N GLY A 37 11.95 -18.34 -0.26
CA GLY A 37 12.55 -17.10 0.21
C GLY A 37 12.56 -16.01 -0.87
N ILE A 38 13.02 -16.34 -2.08
CA ILE A 38 13.07 -15.39 -3.21
C ILE A 38 11.69 -15.06 -3.75
N THR A 39 10.79 -16.06 -3.86
CA THR A 39 9.38 -15.84 -4.25
C THR A 39 8.70 -14.83 -3.32
N SER A 40 8.92 -14.95 -2.01
CA SER A 40 8.35 -14.04 -1.02
C SER A 40 8.90 -12.61 -1.18
N ILE A 41 10.21 -12.45 -1.37
CA ILE A 41 10.84 -11.14 -1.59
C ILE A 41 10.30 -10.48 -2.86
N VAL A 42 10.34 -11.19 -3.98
CA VAL A 42 9.95 -10.64 -5.30
C VAL A 42 8.43 -10.37 -5.33
N GLY A 43 7.62 -11.33 -4.91
CA GLY A 43 6.16 -11.21 -4.93
C GLY A 43 5.67 -10.03 -4.07
N MET A 44 6.17 -9.93 -2.84
CA MET A 44 5.72 -8.87 -1.94
C MET A 44 6.28 -7.50 -2.29
N THR A 45 7.53 -7.43 -2.76
CA THR A 45 8.10 -6.16 -3.28
C THR A 45 7.27 -5.64 -4.45
N SER A 46 6.83 -6.53 -5.32
CA SER A 46 5.98 -6.22 -6.47
C SER A 46 4.62 -5.63 -6.05
N LEU A 47 3.98 -6.22 -5.03
CA LEU A 47 2.70 -5.73 -4.49
C LEU A 47 2.85 -4.40 -3.76
N ILE A 48 3.85 -4.26 -2.88
CA ILE A 48 4.09 -3.01 -2.14
C ILE A 48 4.38 -1.86 -3.10
N ARG A 49 5.20 -2.08 -4.13
CA ARG A 49 5.53 -1.05 -5.12
C ARG A 49 4.35 -0.69 -6.02
N GLY A 50 3.58 -1.69 -6.43
CA GLY A 50 2.37 -1.45 -7.21
C GLY A 50 1.36 -0.61 -6.43
N PHE A 51 1.14 -0.94 -5.16
CA PHE A 51 0.27 -0.16 -4.29
C PHE A 51 0.82 1.26 -4.01
N ASP A 52 2.13 1.40 -3.74
CA ASP A 52 2.78 2.70 -3.55
C ASP A 52 2.57 3.63 -4.74
N GLN A 53 2.79 3.13 -5.95
CA GLN A 53 2.54 3.90 -7.17
C GLN A 53 1.07 4.29 -7.31
N SER A 54 0.16 3.34 -7.14
CA SER A 54 -1.27 3.60 -7.22
C SER A 54 -1.77 4.59 -6.15
N LEU A 55 -1.21 4.52 -4.93
CA LEU A 55 -1.52 5.47 -3.87
C LEU A 55 -1.04 6.88 -4.23
N ARG A 56 0.19 7.01 -4.76
CA ARG A 56 0.73 8.31 -5.21
C ARG A 56 -0.09 8.88 -6.36
N ASP A 57 -0.49 8.04 -7.32
CA ASP A 57 -1.34 8.45 -8.43
C ASP A 57 -2.72 8.91 -7.93
N ALA A 58 -3.34 8.18 -7.01
CA ALA A 58 -4.61 8.57 -6.42
C ALA A 58 -4.52 9.87 -5.61
N ILE A 59 -3.44 10.06 -4.85
CA ILE A 59 -3.22 11.28 -4.07
C ILE A 59 -2.90 12.46 -4.99
N SER A 60 -2.16 12.26 -6.08
CA SER A 60 -1.83 13.34 -7.02
C SER A 60 -3.07 13.96 -7.69
N THR A 61 -4.14 13.18 -7.82
CA THR A 61 -5.42 13.68 -8.37
C THR A 61 -6.26 14.48 -7.37
N LEU A 62 -5.95 14.39 -6.06
CA LEU A 62 -6.59 15.23 -5.04
C LEU A 62 -6.06 16.68 -5.04
N GLY A 63 -5.18 17.03 -5.98
CA GLY A 63 -4.54 18.34 -6.08
C GLY A 63 -3.36 18.52 -5.10
N PRO A 64 -2.23 19.05 -5.59
CA PRO A 64 -0.96 18.99 -4.86
C PRO A 64 -0.90 19.81 -3.57
N ASN A 65 -1.86 20.67 -3.32
CA ASN A 65 -1.77 21.67 -2.25
C ASN A 65 -2.94 21.65 -1.26
N THR A 66 -3.90 20.71 -1.37
CA THR A 66 -5.06 20.70 -0.48
C THR A 66 -4.67 20.33 0.95
N LEU A 67 -5.12 21.14 1.91
CA LEU A 67 -5.04 20.89 3.34
C LEU A 67 -6.40 20.39 3.82
N ILE A 68 -6.44 19.34 4.61
CA ILE A 68 -7.68 18.83 5.21
C ILE A 68 -7.57 18.95 6.72
N VAL A 69 -8.47 19.75 7.31
CA VAL A 69 -8.63 19.82 8.77
C VAL A 69 -9.68 18.79 9.18
N GLN A 70 -9.31 17.87 10.04
CA GLN A 70 -10.19 16.78 10.45
C GLN A 70 -9.98 16.41 11.92
N LYS A 71 -11.05 15.90 12.55
CA LYS A 71 -11.00 15.34 13.89
C LYS A 71 -10.35 13.97 13.93
N TRP A 72 -10.71 13.12 12.96
CA TRP A 72 -10.30 11.72 12.82
C TRP A 72 -9.22 11.60 11.76
N GLY A 73 -7.99 11.86 12.13
CA GLY A 73 -6.88 11.75 11.20
C GLY A 73 -6.14 10.42 11.33
N ALA A 74 -5.82 9.80 10.21
CA ALA A 74 -4.94 8.63 10.18
C ALA A 74 -3.58 8.93 10.84
N LEU A 75 -3.12 10.17 10.74
CA LEU A 75 -1.90 10.66 11.38
C LEU A 75 -1.96 10.58 12.92
N SER A 76 -3.11 10.88 13.52
CA SER A 76 -3.28 10.77 14.98
C SER A 76 -3.36 9.33 15.46
N ILE A 77 -4.07 8.47 14.73
CA ILE A 77 -4.30 7.09 15.15
C ILE A 77 -3.10 6.19 14.83
N ILE A 78 -2.56 6.29 13.60
CA ILE A 78 -1.48 5.39 13.12
C ILE A 78 -0.11 6.04 13.36
N GLY A 79 -0.01 7.35 13.17
CA GLY A 79 1.28 8.06 13.19
C GLY A 79 1.77 8.50 14.57
N SER A 80 0.87 8.87 15.49
CA SER A 80 1.22 9.37 16.83
C SER A 80 0.89 8.40 17.97
N GLY A 81 0.31 7.24 17.67
CA GLY A 81 -0.05 6.24 18.66
C GLY A 81 -1.14 6.68 19.65
N LYS A 82 -1.89 7.75 19.33
CA LYS A 82 -3.00 8.21 20.17
C LYS A 82 -4.12 7.17 20.20
N SER A 83 -4.66 6.94 21.37
CA SER A 83 -5.79 6.04 21.55
C SER A 83 -7.03 6.55 20.78
N PHE A 84 -7.80 5.63 20.20
CA PHE A 84 -9.10 5.95 19.60
C PHE A 84 -9.99 6.79 20.51
N LEU A 85 -9.98 6.51 21.82
CA LEU A 85 -10.77 7.25 22.82
C LEU A 85 -10.30 8.70 23.01
N GLU A 86 -8.99 8.95 22.91
CA GLU A 86 -8.44 10.32 22.98
C GLU A 86 -8.89 11.14 21.77
N VAL A 87 -8.81 10.56 20.57
CA VAL A 87 -9.28 11.24 19.36
C VAL A 87 -10.79 11.45 19.39
N ALA A 88 -11.54 10.49 19.89
CA ALA A 88 -12.99 10.60 20.02
C ALA A 88 -13.45 11.73 20.97
N ARG A 89 -12.64 12.04 22.00
CA ARG A 89 -12.88 13.13 22.96
C ARG A 89 -12.57 14.53 22.42
N ARG A 90 -11.90 14.64 21.28
CA ARG A 90 -11.67 15.94 20.65
C ARG A 90 -12.97 16.65 20.32
N PRO A 91 -13.02 17.99 20.30
CA PRO A 91 -14.20 18.72 19.84
C PRO A 91 -14.51 18.41 18.38
N ASN A 92 -15.76 18.56 18.01
CA ASN A 92 -16.16 18.41 16.61
C ASN A 92 -15.86 19.69 15.84
N LEU A 93 -15.39 19.54 14.63
CA LEU A 93 -15.25 20.64 13.68
C LEU A 93 -16.61 21.05 13.15
N THR A 94 -16.81 22.34 12.93
CA THR A 94 -18.09 22.93 12.57
C THR A 94 -17.97 23.82 11.33
N MET A 95 -19.10 24.18 10.73
CA MET A 95 -19.17 25.18 9.66
C MET A 95 -18.60 26.55 10.09
N GLU A 96 -18.75 26.89 11.38
CA GLU A 96 -18.23 28.15 11.91
C GLU A 96 -16.70 28.20 11.91
N ASP A 97 -16.05 27.04 12.09
CA ASP A 97 -14.59 26.94 12.03
C ASP A 97 -14.10 27.18 10.60
N ALA A 98 -14.79 26.61 9.62
CA ALA A 98 -14.50 26.86 8.21
C ALA A 98 -14.67 28.33 7.79
N ARG A 99 -15.76 28.96 8.25
CA ARG A 99 -15.99 30.41 7.99
C ARG A 99 -14.92 31.28 8.64
N ALA A 100 -14.38 30.89 9.78
CA ALA A 100 -13.29 31.60 10.40
C ALA A 100 -11.99 31.46 9.57
N ILE A 101 -11.68 30.25 9.09
CA ILE A 101 -10.56 30.03 8.19
C ILE A 101 -10.69 30.88 6.93
N GLU A 102 -11.85 30.88 6.30
CA GLU A 102 -12.11 31.68 5.08
C GLU A 102 -11.92 33.18 5.30
N ARG A 103 -12.35 33.69 6.46
CA ARG A 103 -12.25 35.11 6.79
C ARG A 103 -10.86 35.55 7.25
N ASP A 104 -10.20 34.72 8.07
CA ASP A 104 -9.02 35.11 8.85
C ASP A 104 -7.69 34.57 8.26
N CYS A 105 -7.71 33.79 7.18
CA CYS A 105 -6.54 33.21 6.53
C CYS A 105 -6.35 33.80 5.11
N PRO A 106 -5.57 34.86 4.91
CA PRO A 106 -5.36 35.49 3.60
C PRO A 106 -4.64 34.62 2.58
N SER A 107 -3.85 33.63 3.04
CA SER A 107 -3.14 32.68 2.16
C SER A 107 -4.06 31.58 1.61
N VAL A 108 -5.33 31.54 2.02
CA VAL A 108 -6.33 30.58 1.56
C VAL A 108 -7.07 31.13 0.36
N ALA A 109 -7.29 30.28 -0.65
CA ALA A 109 -8.06 30.63 -1.85
C ALA A 109 -9.51 30.12 -1.78
N VAL A 110 -9.71 28.85 -1.34
CA VAL A 110 -11.02 28.20 -1.30
C VAL A 110 -11.14 27.36 -0.04
N VAL A 111 -12.30 27.42 0.60
CA VAL A 111 -12.66 26.57 1.72
C VAL A 111 -13.92 25.78 1.36
N ASP A 112 -13.95 24.52 1.69
CA ASP A 112 -15.13 23.65 1.60
C ASP A 112 -15.35 22.91 2.92
N VAL A 113 -16.59 22.56 3.19
CA VAL A 113 -16.96 21.80 4.36
C VAL A 113 -17.85 20.65 3.95
N TRP A 114 -17.50 19.45 4.43
CA TRP A 114 -18.37 18.31 4.20
C TRP A 114 -18.58 17.45 5.43
N LEU A 115 -19.70 16.73 5.43
CA LEU A 115 -20.16 15.81 6.47
C LEU A 115 -20.32 14.41 5.88
N GLY A 116 -20.32 13.40 6.71
CA GLY A 116 -20.72 12.03 6.31
C GLY A 116 -19.63 11.19 5.63
N ALA A 117 -18.41 11.69 5.48
CA ALA A 117 -17.30 10.94 4.87
C ALA A 117 -16.84 9.72 5.70
N THR A 118 -17.27 9.59 6.94
CA THR A 118 -16.83 8.53 7.88
C THR A 118 -17.58 7.21 7.75
N GLY A 119 -18.44 7.05 6.73
CA GLY A 119 -19.15 5.79 6.47
C GLY A 119 -20.32 5.46 7.39
N PHE A 120 -20.60 6.28 8.40
CA PHE A 120 -21.71 6.04 9.34
C PHE A 120 -23.08 6.51 8.83
N ASN A 121 -23.11 7.39 7.83
CA ASN A 121 -24.35 7.86 7.19
C ASN A 121 -24.50 7.17 5.84
N GLN A 122 -24.86 5.89 5.86
CA GLN A 122 -25.10 5.12 4.65
C GLN A 122 -26.60 4.94 4.43
N SER A 123 -27.04 5.05 3.18
CA SER A 123 -28.42 4.78 2.78
C SER A 123 -28.45 4.18 1.37
N ARG A 124 -29.54 3.49 1.08
CA ARG A 124 -29.85 3.04 -0.29
C ARG A 124 -30.57 4.15 -1.02
N ILE A 125 -30.28 4.29 -2.28
CA ILE A 125 -30.93 5.25 -3.17
C ILE A 125 -31.84 4.45 -4.10
N TYR A 126 -33.03 4.99 -4.35
CA TYR A 126 -34.05 4.36 -5.15
C TYR A 126 -34.44 5.26 -6.31
N TYR A 127 -34.57 4.66 -7.48
CA TYR A 127 -35.16 5.28 -8.67
C TYR A 127 -36.14 4.29 -9.31
N GLY A 128 -37.44 4.54 -9.22
CA GLY A 128 -38.44 3.57 -9.65
C GLY A 128 -38.29 2.24 -8.92
N HIS A 129 -38.02 1.18 -9.66
CA HIS A 129 -37.77 -0.17 -9.13
C HIS A 129 -36.29 -0.44 -8.86
N GLU A 130 -35.38 0.38 -9.39
CA GLU A 130 -33.95 0.23 -9.20
C GLU A 130 -33.50 0.74 -7.84
N LYS A 131 -32.49 0.06 -7.27
CA LYS A 131 -31.91 0.44 -5.96
C LYS A 131 -30.40 0.22 -5.98
N THR A 132 -29.69 1.07 -5.24
CA THR A 132 -28.25 0.89 -5.04
C THR A 132 -27.97 -0.03 -3.84
N LYS A 133 -26.70 -0.44 -3.71
CA LYS A 133 -26.16 -0.89 -2.42
C LYS A 133 -26.23 0.28 -1.40
N GLN A 134 -25.81 0.03 -0.16
CA GLN A 134 -25.64 1.12 0.81
C GLN A 134 -24.49 2.03 0.38
N LEU A 135 -24.76 3.31 0.27
CA LEU A 135 -23.82 4.34 -0.19
C LEU A 135 -23.66 5.41 0.88
N ALA A 136 -22.51 6.06 0.92
CA ALA A 136 -22.26 7.20 1.78
C ALA A 136 -23.08 8.42 1.28
N ILE A 137 -23.76 9.08 2.20
CA ILE A 137 -24.45 10.35 1.93
C ILE A 137 -23.54 11.46 2.47
N ILE A 138 -22.97 12.23 1.57
CA ILE A 138 -22.09 13.35 1.91
C ILE A 138 -22.89 14.65 1.86
N GLY A 139 -22.84 15.44 2.92
CA GLY A 139 -23.33 16.81 2.92
C GLY A 139 -22.19 17.77 2.61
N ALA A 140 -22.27 18.58 1.56
CA ALA A 140 -21.16 19.45 1.17
C ALA A 140 -21.60 20.85 0.76
N THR A 141 -20.66 21.79 0.71
CA THR A 141 -20.89 23.13 0.17
C THR A 141 -20.65 23.13 -1.35
N GLU A 142 -20.81 24.27 -1.98
CA GLU A 142 -20.64 24.44 -3.43
C GLU A 142 -19.20 24.25 -3.90
N ASN A 143 -18.23 24.43 -3.02
CA ASN A 143 -16.82 24.35 -3.31
C ASN A 143 -16.25 22.91 -3.29
N TRP A 144 -17.09 21.92 -3.00
CA TRP A 144 -16.65 20.54 -2.80
C TRP A 144 -15.81 19.99 -3.96
N SER A 145 -16.24 20.24 -5.19
CA SER A 145 -15.52 19.73 -6.37
C SER A 145 -14.16 20.40 -6.55
N ALA A 146 -14.04 21.67 -6.18
CA ALA A 146 -12.78 22.41 -6.27
C ALA A 146 -11.75 21.88 -5.26
N VAL A 147 -12.20 21.50 -4.06
CA VAL A 147 -11.32 20.96 -3.02
C VAL A 147 -11.00 19.47 -3.24
N ASN A 148 -11.97 18.70 -3.73
CA ASN A 148 -11.82 17.25 -3.95
C ASN A 148 -11.44 16.89 -5.39
N PHE A 149 -11.21 17.87 -6.26
CA PHE A 149 -10.83 17.71 -7.68
C PHE A 149 -11.71 16.68 -8.43
N ALA A 150 -12.98 16.60 -8.03
CA ALA A 150 -13.92 15.69 -8.64
C ALA A 150 -14.42 16.28 -9.97
N LYS A 151 -14.22 15.53 -11.05
CA LYS A 151 -14.65 15.95 -12.39
C LYS A 151 -16.15 15.74 -12.54
N LEU A 152 -16.85 16.82 -12.89
CA LEU A 152 -18.25 16.75 -13.29
C LEU A 152 -18.33 16.22 -14.73
N GLU A 153 -19.13 15.17 -14.98
CA GLU A 153 -19.33 14.64 -16.32
C GLU A 153 -20.66 15.13 -16.94
N LEU A 154 -21.71 15.20 -16.10
CA LEU A 154 -23.03 15.65 -16.57
C LEU A 154 -23.64 16.65 -15.60
N GLY A 155 -24.37 17.61 -16.12
CA GLY A 155 -25.14 18.56 -15.33
C GLY A 155 -24.32 19.71 -14.77
N ARG A 156 -24.60 20.10 -13.50
CA ARG A 156 -23.96 21.21 -12.80
C ARG A 156 -23.72 20.90 -11.32
N LEU A 157 -22.86 21.68 -10.70
CA LEU A 157 -22.64 21.67 -9.24
C LEU A 157 -23.73 22.48 -8.50
N PHE A 158 -23.67 22.43 -7.16
CA PHE A 158 -24.50 23.28 -6.32
C PHE A 158 -24.19 24.76 -6.55
N ILE A 159 -25.21 25.58 -6.40
CA ILE A 159 -25.07 27.02 -6.25
C ILE A 159 -25.23 27.40 -4.77
N PRO A 160 -24.62 28.50 -4.29
CA PRO A 160 -24.70 28.92 -2.88
C PRO A 160 -26.13 28.97 -2.33
N ALA A 161 -27.08 29.48 -3.11
CA ALA A 161 -28.49 29.53 -2.74
C ALA A 161 -29.11 28.14 -2.46
N GLU A 162 -28.67 27.07 -3.13
CA GLU A 162 -29.18 25.73 -2.89
C GLU A 162 -28.66 25.17 -1.55
N VAL A 163 -27.42 25.50 -1.21
CA VAL A 163 -26.78 25.12 0.07
C VAL A 163 -27.44 25.87 1.23
N GLU A 164 -27.64 27.19 1.07
CA GLU A 164 -28.22 28.07 2.08
C GLU A 164 -29.69 27.74 2.35
N HIS A 165 -30.49 27.57 1.30
CA HIS A 165 -31.93 27.28 1.41
C HIS A 165 -32.24 25.79 1.57
N ARG A 166 -31.23 24.93 1.81
CA ARG A 166 -31.42 23.48 2.07
C ARG A 166 -32.25 22.79 0.99
N ARG A 167 -31.95 23.07 -0.29
CA ARG A 167 -32.69 22.48 -1.41
C ARG A 167 -32.49 20.97 -1.47
N GLN A 168 -33.51 20.27 -1.93
CA GLN A 168 -33.49 18.82 -2.13
C GLN A 168 -32.93 18.48 -3.52
N VAL A 169 -31.64 18.74 -3.69
CA VAL A 169 -30.88 18.41 -4.91
C VAL A 169 -29.74 17.45 -4.57
N VAL A 170 -29.31 16.66 -5.54
CA VAL A 170 -28.28 15.64 -5.33
C VAL A 170 -27.33 15.57 -6.52
N LEU A 171 -26.03 15.38 -6.21
CA LEU A 171 -25.00 14.99 -7.16
C LEU A 171 -24.74 13.49 -6.98
N LEU A 172 -24.75 12.74 -8.07
CA LEU A 172 -24.48 11.31 -8.05
C LEU A 172 -22.99 11.06 -8.25
N GLY A 173 -22.39 10.20 -7.43
CA GLY A 173 -21.10 9.60 -7.74
C GLY A 173 -21.18 8.65 -8.93
N ASN A 174 -20.06 8.20 -9.46
CA ASN A 174 -20.02 7.35 -10.64
C ASN A 174 -20.76 6.02 -10.45
N THR A 175 -20.60 5.36 -9.30
CA THR A 175 -21.28 4.08 -9.02
C THR A 175 -22.80 4.19 -8.98
N PRO A 176 -23.42 5.08 -8.15
CA PRO A 176 -24.87 5.23 -8.14
C PRO A 176 -25.43 5.72 -9.47
N TRP A 177 -24.71 6.59 -10.17
CA TRP A 177 -25.14 7.01 -11.51
C TRP A 177 -25.25 5.83 -12.47
N LYS A 178 -24.22 5.05 -12.65
CA LYS A 178 -24.23 3.90 -13.56
C LYS A 178 -25.17 2.77 -13.13
N SER A 179 -25.38 2.61 -11.83
CA SER A 179 -26.28 1.60 -11.28
C SER A 179 -27.75 1.94 -11.46
N LEU A 180 -28.15 3.21 -11.26
CA LEU A 180 -29.56 3.63 -11.35
C LEU A 180 -29.95 4.07 -12.77
N PHE A 181 -29.01 4.56 -13.57
CA PHE A 181 -29.25 5.16 -14.88
C PHE A 181 -28.28 4.63 -15.95
N PRO A 182 -28.23 3.29 -16.22
CA PRO A 182 -27.23 2.72 -17.12
C PRO A 182 -27.27 3.29 -18.54
N ASN A 183 -28.45 3.69 -19.03
CA ASN A 183 -28.68 4.19 -20.41
C ASN A 183 -29.59 5.40 -20.44
N ILE A 184 -29.79 6.10 -19.33
CA ILE A 184 -30.74 7.20 -19.22
C ILE A 184 -30.00 8.41 -18.65
N ASP A 185 -30.28 9.61 -19.18
CA ASP A 185 -29.80 10.85 -18.59
C ASP A 185 -30.40 11.03 -17.20
N PRO A 186 -29.55 11.10 -16.15
CA PRO A 186 -30.02 11.25 -14.77
C PRO A 186 -30.50 12.68 -14.43
N ILE A 187 -30.14 13.68 -15.24
CA ILE A 187 -30.40 15.09 -14.90
C ILE A 187 -31.91 15.38 -14.86
N GLY A 188 -32.35 16.06 -13.79
CA GLY A 188 -33.77 16.40 -13.55
C GLY A 188 -34.61 15.22 -13.05
N LYS A 189 -34.09 14.00 -12.98
CA LYS A 189 -34.81 12.85 -12.44
C LYS A 189 -34.87 12.93 -10.91
N MET A 190 -35.94 12.40 -10.33
CA MET A 190 -36.10 12.32 -8.88
C MET A 190 -35.65 10.98 -8.33
N VAL A 191 -34.74 11.01 -7.39
CA VAL A 191 -34.28 9.84 -6.63
C VAL A 191 -34.69 9.95 -5.16
N ARG A 192 -34.95 8.82 -4.51
CA ARG A 192 -35.34 8.77 -3.11
C ARG A 192 -34.19 8.31 -2.24
N ILE A 193 -33.88 9.10 -1.21
CA ILE A 193 -32.89 8.79 -0.18
C ILE A 193 -33.65 8.74 1.16
N GLY A 194 -33.74 7.54 1.75
CA GLY A 194 -34.60 7.35 2.92
C GLY A 194 -36.06 7.66 2.59
N SER A 195 -36.66 8.64 3.31
CA SER A 195 -38.03 9.12 3.10
C SER A 195 -38.13 10.36 2.19
N THR A 196 -36.99 10.93 1.77
CA THR A 196 -36.98 12.23 1.08
C THR A 196 -36.61 12.05 -0.41
N GLN A 197 -37.28 12.82 -1.26
CA GLN A 197 -37.02 12.88 -2.69
C GLN A 197 -36.01 13.99 -3.01
N PHE A 198 -35.10 13.72 -3.94
CA PHE A 198 -34.05 14.63 -4.40
C PHE A 198 -34.04 14.71 -5.92
N THR A 199 -33.90 15.91 -6.45
CA THR A 199 -33.69 16.10 -7.89
C THR A 199 -32.21 15.96 -8.22
N VAL A 200 -31.87 15.10 -9.18
CA VAL A 200 -30.50 14.94 -9.67
C VAL A 200 -30.12 16.16 -10.50
N ILE A 201 -29.06 16.86 -10.12
CA ILE A 201 -28.57 18.06 -10.84
C ILE A 201 -27.23 17.83 -11.54
N GLY A 202 -26.51 16.77 -11.18
CA GLY A 202 -25.23 16.44 -11.80
C GLY A 202 -24.78 15.03 -11.47
N ALA A 203 -23.85 14.53 -12.27
CA ALA A 203 -23.19 13.25 -12.08
C ALA A 203 -21.66 13.41 -12.23
N LEU A 204 -20.94 12.81 -11.30
CA LEU A 204 -19.50 12.88 -11.20
C LEU A 204 -18.85 11.69 -11.92
N GLY A 205 -17.71 11.94 -12.53
CA GLY A 205 -16.90 10.92 -13.16
C GLY A 205 -16.19 10.00 -12.18
N PRO A 206 -15.56 8.92 -12.70
CA PRO A 206 -14.80 7.99 -11.88
C PRO A 206 -13.58 8.69 -11.28
N ARG A 207 -13.29 8.36 -10.02
CA ARG A 207 -12.11 8.82 -9.32
C ARG A 207 -11.08 7.70 -9.23
N PRO A 208 -9.78 8.00 -9.38
CA PRO A 208 -8.75 7.01 -9.15
C PRO A 208 -8.79 6.55 -7.68
N SER A 209 -8.70 5.26 -7.48
CA SER A 209 -8.66 4.68 -6.14
C SER A 209 -7.34 3.94 -5.90
N PRO A 210 -6.74 4.10 -4.71
CA PRO A 210 -5.55 3.35 -4.37
C PRO A 210 -5.79 1.85 -4.46
N GLY A 211 -4.87 1.13 -5.11
CA GLY A 211 -4.98 -0.30 -5.26
C GLY A 211 -6.03 -0.79 -6.25
N ASN A 212 -6.64 0.11 -7.02
CA ASN A 212 -7.75 -0.22 -7.92
C ASN A 212 -8.93 -0.92 -7.23
N PHE A 213 -9.01 -0.79 -5.90
CA PHE A 213 -10.17 -1.22 -5.13
C PHE A 213 -11.32 -0.25 -5.42
N SER A 214 -11.98 -0.46 -6.53
CA SER A 214 -13.13 0.36 -6.97
C SER A 214 -14.33 0.29 -6.00
N SER A 215 -14.30 -0.64 -5.05
CA SER A 215 -15.37 -0.77 -4.07
C SER A 215 -15.26 0.33 -3.01
N GLY A 216 -16.02 1.40 -3.20
CA GLY A 216 -16.27 2.39 -2.17
C GLY A 216 -15.86 3.82 -2.46
N VAL A 217 -14.85 4.08 -3.30
CA VAL A 217 -14.37 5.46 -3.57
C VAL A 217 -15.44 6.30 -4.28
N ASP A 218 -16.19 5.69 -5.20
CA ASP A 218 -17.28 6.34 -5.95
C ASP A 218 -18.68 5.96 -5.43
N ASP A 219 -18.72 5.24 -4.29
CA ASP A 219 -19.96 4.78 -3.65
C ASP A 219 -20.56 5.86 -2.75
N PHE A 220 -20.86 7.01 -3.30
CA PHE A 220 -21.42 8.13 -2.56
C PHE A 220 -22.37 8.96 -3.40
N VAL A 221 -23.15 9.74 -2.70
CA VAL A 221 -23.91 10.88 -3.26
C VAL A 221 -23.67 12.11 -2.41
N ILE A 222 -23.80 13.27 -3.03
CA ILE A 222 -23.61 14.54 -2.36
C ILE A 222 -24.93 15.29 -2.36
N ILE A 223 -25.31 15.80 -1.19
CA ILE A 223 -26.44 16.69 -0.99
C ILE A 223 -25.94 17.99 -0.35
N PRO A 224 -26.69 19.09 -0.42
CA PRO A 224 -26.29 20.34 0.24
C PRO A 224 -26.07 20.15 1.74
N TYR A 225 -25.03 20.79 2.28
CA TYR A 225 -24.61 20.68 3.69
C TYR A 225 -25.78 20.86 4.65
N GLY A 226 -26.55 21.93 4.48
CA GLY A 226 -27.71 22.21 5.35
C GLY A 226 -28.85 21.21 5.23
N THR A 227 -29.01 20.57 4.06
CA THR A 227 -29.95 19.47 3.85
C THR A 227 -29.50 18.21 4.56
N HIS A 228 -28.20 17.91 4.53
CA HIS A 228 -27.63 16.80 5.29
C HIS A 228 -27.85 16.95 6.80
N GLU A 229 -27.59 18.14 7.34
CA GLU A 229 -27.85 18.42 8.76
C GLU A 229 -29.32 18.23 9.14
N LYS A 230 -30.24 18.60 8.24
CA LYS A 230 -31.69 18.41 8.48
C LYS A 230 -32.07 16.94 8.55
N LEU A 231 -31.46 16.09 7.73
CA LEU A 231 -31.78 14.66 7.65
C LEU A 231 -31.09 13.82 8.73
N PHE A 232 -29.85 14.11 9.00
CA PHE A 232 -29.00 13.27 9.87
C PHE A 232 -28.67 13.94 11.22
N GLY A 233 -29.06 15.19 11.42
CA GLY A 233 -28.82 15.98 12.63
C GLY A 233 -27.60 16.89 12.51
N LYS A 234 -27.64 17.98 13.25
CA LYS A 234 -26.59 19.01 13.29
C LYS A 234 -25.30 18.49 13.95
N VAL A 235 -24.19 19.02 13.52
CA VAL A 235 -22.90 18.88 14.22
C VAL A 235 -22.94 19.80 15.44
N LEU A 236 -22.82 19.22 16.62
CA LEU A 236 -22.76 19.98 17.86
C LEU A 236 -21.31 20.37 18.18
N LYS A 237 -21.11 21.63 18.55
CA LYS A 237 -19.83 22.12 19.06
C LYS A 237 -19.52 21.41 20.38
N GLY A 238 -18.30 20.92 20.52
CA GLY A 238 -17.85 20.26 21.73
C GLY A 238 -17.57 18.76 21.57
N SER A 239 -17.04 18.20 22.64
CA SER A 239 -16.69 16.78 22.69
C SER A 239 -17.92 15.94 23.07
N ALA A 240 -18.20 14.90 22.32
CA ALA A 240 -19.21 13.94 22.76
C ALA A 240 -18.71 13.18 23.99
N LYS A 241 -19.52 13.11 25.04
CA LYS A 241 -19.23 12.26 26.20
C LYS A 241 -19.31 10.81 25.78
N ILE A 242 -18.15 10.18 25.61
CA ILE A 242 -18.06 8.74 25.32
C ILE A 242 -17.95 8.03 26.65
N THR A 243 -19.00 7.29 26.98
CA THR A 243 -18.96 6.29 28.04
C THR A 243 -18.65 4.93 27.41
N ALA A 244 -17.84 4.12 28.08
CA ALA A 244 -17.42 2.81 27.57
C ALA A 244 -18.59 1.86 27.23
N SER A 245 -19.80 2.17 27.71
CA SER A 245 -21.01 1.35 27.54
C SER A 245 -21.96 1.85 26.44
N SER A 246 -21.72 2.99 25.78
CA SER A 246 -22.62 3.48 24.74
C SER A 246 -21.87 3.99 23.50
N PHE A 247 -21.91 3.17 22.45
CA PHE A 247 -21.50 3.58 21.12
C PHE A 247 -22.53 4.57 20.56
N ASN A 248 -22.24 5.89 20.66
CA ASN A 248 -23.12 6.91 20.09
C ASN A 248 -22.61 7.31 18.69
N PRO A 249 -23.36 7.02 17.61
CA PRO A 249 -22.97 7.41 16.26
C PRO A 249 -22.76 8.92 16.07
N ALA A 250 -23.38 9.76 16.94
CA ALA A 250 -23.20 11.21 16.91
C ALA A 250 -21.74 11.66 17.17
N VAL A 251 -20.93 10.82 17.79
CA VAL A 251 -19.48 11.08 18.01
C VAL A 251 -18.73 11.22 16.69
N PHE A 252 -19.20 10.51 15.66
CA PHE A 252 -18.60 10.51 14.33
C PHE A 252 -19.16 11.61 13.42
N ARG A 253 -20.15 12.38 13.90
CA ARG A 253 -20.70 13.52 13.19
C ARG A 253 -19.81 14.74 13.42
N THR A 254 -18.75 14.83 12.67
CA THR A 254 -17.86 15.99 12.65
C THR A 254 -17.73 16.47 11.21
N ALA A 255 -17.57 17.76 11.03
CA ALA A 255 -17.23 18.29 9.73
C ALA A 255 -15.76 17.94 9.39
N MET A 256 -15.51 17.84 8.12
CA MET A 256 -14.16 17.90 7.54
C MET A 256 -14.08 19.21 6.77
N ILE A 257 -12.97 19.93 6.94
CA ILE A 257 -12.77 21.22 6.28
C ILE A 257 -11.62 21.06 5.31
N GLY A 258 -11.91 21.26 4.04
CA GLY A 258 -10.90 21.26 2.99
C GLY A 258 -10.50 22.69 2.65
N VAL A 259 -9.22 22.91 2.53
CA VAL A 259 -8.65 24.23 2.30
C VAL A 259 -7.70 24.14 1.11
N VAL A 260 -7.93 24.96 0.10
CA VAL A 260 -7.01 25.12 -1.04
C VAL A 260 -6.23 26.41 -0.84
N PRO A 261 -4.91 26.34 -0.60
CA PRO A 261 -4.05 27.53 -0.51
C PRO A 261 -3.94 28.25 -1.85
N ARG A 262 -3.58 29.52 -1.80
CA ARG A 262 -3.13 30.26 -2.99
C ARG A 262 -1.81 29.67 -3.48
N GLU A 263 -1.51 29.84 -4.77
CA GLU A 263 -0.28 29.33 -5.37
C GLU A 263 0.97 29.80 -4.60
N GLY A 264 1.84 28.86 -4.27
CA GLY A 264 3.08 29.12 -3.53
C GLY A 264 2.92 29.44 -2.03
N MET A 265 1.68 29.52 -1.50
CA MET A 265 1.42 29.92 -0.10
C MET A 265 1.00 28.76 0.80
N ARG A 266 1.35 27.52 0.44
CA ARG A 266 0.93 26.32 1.20
C ARG A 266 1.35 26.36 2.66
N ASP A 267 2.63 26.63 2.92
CA ASP A 267 3.18 26.63 4.29
C ASP A 267 2.61 27.79 5.12
N SER A 268 2.43 28.96 4.52
CA SER A 268 1.76 30.08 5.16
C SER A 268 0.31 29.76 5.50
N ALA A 269 -0.44 29.20 4.55
CA ALA A 269 -1.83 28.81 4.76
C ALA A 269 -1.94 27.72 5.85
N MET A 270 -1.01 26.78 5.91
CA MET A 270 -0.98 25.75 6.96
C MET A 270 -0.77 26.38 8.34
N ALA A 271 0.17 27.31 8.46
CA ALA A 271 0.43 28.00 9.73
C ALA A 271 -0.75 28.90 10.15
N GLU A 272 -1.36 29.63 9.20
CA GLU A 272 -2.55 30.48 9.45
C GLU A 272 -3.74 29.64 9.89
N VAL A 273 -4.05 28.54 9.18
CA VAL A 273 -5.14 27.62 9.53
C VAL A 273 -4.92 27.00 10.90
N GLU A 274 -3.69 26.57 11.21
CA GLU A 274 -3.35 26.05 12.53
C GLU A 274 -3.58 27.10 13.62
N ALA A 275 -3.09 28.33 13.41
CA ALA A 275 -3.27 29.42 14.38
C ALA A 275 -4.73 29.77 14.63
N VAL A 276 -5.53 29.91 13.57
CA VAL A 276 -6.97 30.20 13.66
C VAL A 276 -7.70 29.08 14.41
N MET A 277 -7.41 27.82 14.07
CA MET A 277 -8.05 26.68 14.73
C MET A 277 -7.66 26.58 16.20
N ARG A 278 -6.40 26.80 16.56
CA ARG A 278 -5.93 26.83 17.96
C ARG A 278 -6.63 27.91 18.78
N ILE A 279 -6.79 29.12 18.22
CA ILE A 279 -7.52 30.22 18.87
C ILE A 279 -9.00 29.85 19.08
N ARG A 280 -9.65 29.29 18.06
CA ARG A 280 -11.07 28.93 18.14
C ARG A 280 -11.36 27.79 19.12
N HIS A 281 -10.43 26.85 19.25
CA HIS A 281 -10.50 25.75 20.21
C HIS A 281 -9.99 26.11 21.59
N GLY A 282 -9.46 27.33 21.79
CA GLY A 282 -8.94 27.82 23.07
C GLY A 282 -7.71 27.07 23.57
N LEU A 283 -6.89 26.56 22.66
CA LEU A 283 -5.70 25.80 22.98
C LEU A 283 -4.58 26.74 23.46
N LYS A 284 -3.92 26.37 24.56
CA LYS A 284 -2.71 27.05 25.03
C LYS A 284 -1.51 26.72 24.17
N LEU A 285 -0.44 27.52 24.25
CA LEU A 285 0.76 27.35 23.45
C LEU A 285 1.46 25.98 23.67
N ASP A 286 1.38 25.47 24.89
CA ASP A 286 1.96 24.20 25.33
C ASP A 286 1.07 22.98 25.04
N GLN A 287 -0.19 23.20 24.65
CA GLN A 287 -1.12 22.12 24.38
C GLN A 287 -0.96 21.63 22.93
N PRO A 288 -0.98 20.29 22.71
CA PRO A 288 -1.01 19.74 21.37
C PRO A 288 -2.34 20.04 20.68
N ASN A 289 -2.35 20.05 19.34
CA ASN A 289 -3.55 20.24 18.57
C ASN A 289 -4.58 19.14 18.85
N ASP A 290 -5.85 19.53 18.96
CA ASP A 290 -7.02 18.65 19.10
C ASP A 290 -7.71 18.38 17.76
N PHE A 291 -7.09 18.76 16.67
CA PHE A 291 -7.44 18.48 15.28
C PHE A 291 -6.19 18.02 14.52
N ASP A 292 -6.40 17.40 13.38
CA ASP A 292 -5.31 17.00 12.48
C ASP A 292 -5.36 17.85 11.20
N LEU A 293 -4.19 18.35 10.81
CA LEU A 293 -3.95 18.93 9.50
C LEU A 293 -3.35 17.85 8.60
N ALA A 294 -4.18 17.28 7.74
CA ALA A 294 -3.73 16.27 6.79
C ALA A 294 -3.29 16.95 5.50
N THR A 295 -2.04 16.73 5.14
CA THR A 295 -1.49 17.08 3.84
C THR A 295 -1.21 15.81 3.06
N GLN A 296 -1.08 15.91 1.74
CA GLN A 296 -0.67 14.78 0.92
C GLN A 296 0.67 14.18 1.37
N ASP A 297 1.66 15.04 1.64
CA ASP A 297 2.98 14.59 2.09
C ASP A 297 2.93 13.88 3.44
N ALA A 298 2.05 14.32 4.33
CA ALA A 298 1.87 13.68 5.62
C ALA A 298 1.27 12.27 5.47
N VAL A 299 0.29 12.09 4.57
CA VAL A 299 -0.29 10.78 4.27
C VAL A 299 0.75 9.87 3.62
N LEU A 300 1.48 10.37 2.63
CA LEU A 300 2.58 9.63 2.00
C LEU A 300 3.68 9.27 2.99
N GLY A 301 4.02 10.18 3.91
CA GLY A 301 5.02 9.91 4.96
C GLY A 301 4.62 8.82 5.95
N VAL A 302 3.33 8.68 6.26
CA VAL A 302 2.82 7.53 7.05
C VAL A 302 2.93 6.26 6.24
N TRP A 303 2.51 6.29 4.98
CA TRP A 303 2.61 5.14 4.09
C TRP A 303 4.06 4.67 3.92
N ASP A 304 5.00 5.60 3.70
CA ASP A 304 6.43 5.27 3.57
C ASP A 304 6.99 4.58 4.82
N ARG A 305 6.54 4.99 6.02
CA ARG A 305 6.91 4.32 7.29
C ARG A 305 6.34 2.90 7.38
N ILE A 306 5.06 2.74 7.06
CA ILE A 306 4.40 1.43 7.07
C ILE A 306 5.05 0.50 6.05
N SER A 307 5.24 0.96 4.82
CA SER A 307 5.88 0.19 3.74
C SER A 307 7.29 -0.23 4.10
N ARG A 308 8.08 0.67 4.70
CA ARG A 308 9.44 0.37 5.14
C ARG A 308 9.47 -0.65 6.28
N ALA A 309 8.59 -0.53 7.27
CA ALA A 309 8.48 -1.49 8.36
C ALA A 309 8.05 -2.87 7.84
N THR A 310 7.07 -2.91 6.94
CA THR A 310 6.61 -4.14 6.30
C THR A 310 7.71 -4.80 5.47
N PHE A 311 8.43 -4.01 4.67
CA PHE A 311 9.56 -4.50 3.89
C PHE A 311 10.67 -5.10 4.77
N LEU A 312 11.03 -4.44 5.87
CA LEU A 312 12.01 -4.97 6.82
C LEU A 312 11.53 -6.28 7.45
N GLY A 313 10.27 -6.36 7.88
CA GLY A 313 9.69 -7.59 8.39
C GLY A 313 9.77 -8.75 7.39
N LEU A 314 9.47 -8.48 6.12
CA LEU A 314 9.58 -9.45 5.05
C LEU A 314 11.01 -9.91 4.78
N VAL A 315 11.98 -8.99 4.79
CA VAL A 315 13.40 -9.33 4.66
C VAL A 315 13.83 -10.28 5.78
N VAL A 316 13.38 -10.05 7.01
CA VAL A 316 13.66 -10.95 8.15
C VAL A 316 13.06 -12.33 7.92
N ILE A 317 11.77 -12.42 7.59
CA ILE A 317 11.09 -13.70 7.35
C ILE A 317 11.73 -14.46 6.18
N SER A 318 12.00 -13.76 5.08
CA SER A 318 12.65 -14.36 3.91
C SER A 318 14.08 -14.80 4.20
N SER A 319 14.82 -14.07 5.06
CA SER A 319 16.16 -14.46 5.49
C SER A 319 16.14 -15.76 6.29
N ILE A 320 15.10 -16.00 7.11
CA ILE A 320 14.91 -17.27 7.82
C ILE A 320 14.68 -18.40 6.81
N ALA A 321 13.79 -18.21 5.83
CA ALA A 321 13.55 -19.20 4.79
C ALA A 321 14.81 -19.51 3.96
N LEU A 322 15.58 -18.47 3.60
CA LEU A 322 16.84 -18.60 2.91
C LEU A 322 17.91 -19.31 3.74
N MET A 323 17.94 -19.08 5.06
CA MET A 323 18.85 -19.75 5.98
C MET A 323 18.55 -21.25 6.02
N VAL A 324 17.27 -21.63 6.16
CA VAL A 324 16.83 -23.03 6.14
C VAL A 324 17.20 -23.69 4.81
N GLY A 325 16.93 -23.03 3.67
CA GLY A 325 17.34 -23.51 2.36
C GLY A 325 18.86 -23.64 2.22
N GLY A 326 19.61 -22.68 2.75
CA GLY A 326 21.08 -22.67 2.76
C GLY A 326 21.69 -23.83 3.57
N ILE A 327 21.13 -24.14 4.74
CA ILE A 327 21.52 -25.33 5.53
C ILE A 327 21.31 -26.61 4.69
N GLY A 328 20.22 -26.67 3.95
CA GLY A 328 19.96 -27.78 3.05
C GLY A 328 20.99 -27.88 1.92
N VAL A 329 21.36 -26.73 1.31
CA VAL A 329 22.46 -26.67 0.30
C VAL A 329 23.77 -27.16 0.89
N MET A 330 24.12 -26.74 2.11
CA MET A 330 25.32 -27.21 2.81
C MET A 330 25.30 -28.72 3.00
N ALA A 331 24.15 -29.30 3.42
CA ALA A 331 24.01 -30.73 3.63
C ALA A 331 24.20 -31.53 2.31
N ILE A 332 23.61 -31.06 1.20
CA ILE A 332 23.77 -31.71 -0.10
C ILE A 332 25.24 -31.65 -0.55
N MET A 333 25.86 -30.47 -0.45
CA MET A 333 27.26 -30.29 -0.83
C MET A 333 28.19 -31.18 0.00
N MET A 334 27.90 -31.36 1.31
CA MET A 334 28.68 -32.28 2.16
C MET A 334 28.57 -33.72 1.66
N ILE A 335 27.37 -34.16 1.28
CA ILE A 335 27.18 -35.52 0.74
C ILE A 335 27.87 -35.65 -0.61
N SER A 336 27.73 -34.67 -1.52
CA SER A 336 28.42 -34.68 -2.80
C SER A 336 29.95 -34.75 -2.64
N VAL A 337 30.52 -34.07 -1.65
CA VAL A 337 31.95 -34.18 -1.33
C VAL A 337 32.33 -35.58 -0.87
N THR A 338 31.49 -36.22 -0.01
CA THR A 338 31.78 -37.59 0.44
C THR A 338 31.65 -38.63 -0.69
N GLU A 339 30.59 -38.51 -1.52
CA GLU A 339 30.40 -39.42 -2.68
C GLU A 339 31.53 -39.28 -3.73
N ARG A 340 32.11 -38.06 -3.87
CA ARG A 340 33.19 -37.77 -4.85
C ARG A 340 34.59 -37.74 -4.21
N THR A 341 34.75 -38.26 -2.99
CA THR A 341 36.04 -38.23 -2.25
C THR A 341 37.19 -38.83 -3.07
N ARG A 342 36.97 -39.98 -3.70
CA ARG A 342 37.98 -40.64 -4.53
C ARG A 342 38.36 -39.84 -5.78
N GLU A 343 37.39 -39.23 -6.45
CA GLU A 343 37.62 -38.36 -7.61
C GLU A 343 38.45 -37.12 -7.25
N ILE A 344 38.13 -36.48 -6.10
CA ILE A 344 38.89 -35.37 -5.56
C ILE A 344 40.33 -35.79 -5.24
N GLY A 345 40.49 -36.98 -4.66
CA GLY A 345 41.78 -37.58 -4.37
C GLY A 345 42.64 -37.74 -5.61
N VAL A 346 42.09 -38.33 -6.70
CA VAL A 346 42.76 -38.48 -7.99
C VAL A 346 43.17 -37.12 -8.57
N ARG A 347 42.29 -36.14 -8.60
CA ARG A 347 42.62 -34.82 -9.11
C ARG A 347 43.78 -34.15 -8.34
N LYS A 348 43.76 -34.30 -7.01
CA LYS A 348 44.84 -33.76 -6.16
C LYS A 348 46.14 -34.50 -6.31
N ALA A 349 46.13 -35.85 -6.52
CA ALA A 349 47.30 -36.65 -6.83
C ALA A 349 47.91 -36.25 -8.18
N LEU A 350 47.07 -35.80 -9.16
CA LEU A 350 47.50 -35.27 -10.45
C LEU A 350 47.97 -33.82 -10.39
N GLY A 351 48.00 -33.19 -9.18
CA GLY A 351 48.56 -31.85 -8.96
C GLY A 351 47.56 -30.70 -8.93
N ALA A 352 46.28 -30.98 -8.80
CA ALA A 352 45.25 -29.90 -8.64
C ALA A 352 45.49 -29.09 -7.37
N ARG A 353 45.47 -27.78 -7.48
CA ARG A 353 45.66 -26.85 -6.35
C ARG A 353 44.43 -26.83 -5.46
N ARG A 354 44.62 -26.64 -4.14
CA ARG A 354 43.52 -26.52 -3.17
C ARG A 354 42.50 -25.45 -3.59
N ARG A 355 42.96 -24.34 -4.16
CA ARG A 355 42.07 -23.27 -4.64
C ARG A 355 41.17 -23.71 -5.80
N GLU A 356 41.65 -24.57 -6.68
CA GLU A 356 40.86 -25.04 -7.84
C GLU A 356 39.70 -25.91 -7.38
N VAL A 357 39.93 -26.83 -6.43
CA VAL A 357 38.91 -27.66 -5.82
C VAL A 357 37.89 -26.78 -5.05
N LEU A 358 38.40 -25.81 -4.27
CA LEU A 358 37.52 -24.89 -3.53
C LEU A 358 36.58 -24.10 -4.46
N TRP A 359 37.15 -23.49 -5.51
CA TRP A 359 36.33 -22.73 -6.47
C TRP A 359 35.34 -23.61 -7.22
N GLN A 360 35.69 -24.84 -7.56
CA GLN A 360 34.78 -25.77 -8.24
C GLN A 360 33.51 -26.00 -7.40
N PHE A 361 33.63 -26.39 -6.13
CA PHE A 361 32.49 -26.64 -5.25
C PHE A 361 31.74 -25.37 -4.89
N LEU A 362 32.43 -24.23 -4.75
CA LEU A 362 31.77 -22.94 -4.47
C LEU A 362 30.92 -22.50 -5.66
N VAL A 363 31.42 -22.59 -6.89
CA VAL A 363 30.64 -22.27 -8.09
C VAL A 363 29.45 -23.21 -8.25
N GLU A 364 29.60 -24.51 -7.93
CA GLU A 364 28.51 -25.48 -7.93
C GLU A 364 27.39 -25.07 -6.95
N ALA A 365 27.74 -24.67 -5.72
CA ALA A 365 26.80 -24.19 -4.73
C ALA A 365 26.08 -22.90 -5.18
N VAL A 366 26.83 -21.91 -5.71
CA VAL A 366 26.25 -20.65 -6.23
C VAL A 366 25.35 -20.92 -7.42
N PHE A 367 25.72 -21.83 -8.31
CA PHE A 367 24.87 -22.19 -9.45
C PHE A 367 23.56 -22.83 -8.99
N LEU A 368 23.60 -23.76 -8.04
CA LEU A 368 22.43 -24.43 -7.49
C LEU A 368 21.47 -23.43 -6.85
N THR A 369 21.99 -22.53 -6.00
CA THR A 369 21.15 -21.50 -5.35
C THR A 369 20.63 -20.47 -6.34
N SER A 370 21.44 -20.06 -7.32
CA SER A 370 21.01 -19.12 -8.36
C SER A 370 19.92 -19.69 -9.26
N ALA A 371 19.98 -20.99 -9.57
CA ALA A 371 18.91 -21.69 -10.28
C ALA A 371 17.61 -21.67 -9.45
N GLY A 372 17.70 -21.95 -8.14
CA GLY A 372 16.59 -21.77 -7.21
C GLY A 372 16.07 -20.34 -7.17
N GLY A 373 16.98 -19.36 -7.17
CA GLY A 373 16.65 -17.94 -7.23
C GLY A 373 15.88 -17.55 -8.49
N LEU A 374 16.31 -18.02 -9.66
CA LEU A 374 15.59 -17.80 -10.93
C LEU A 374 14.19 -18.39 -10.92
N ILE A 375 14.06 -19.63 -10.43
CA ILE A 375 12.73 -20.26 -10.25
C ILE A 375 11.88 -19.44 -9.29
N GLY A 376 12.45 -18.98 -8.17
CA GLY A 376 11.78 -18.12 -7.21
C GLY A 376 11.30 -16.79 -7.79
N ILE A 377 12.10 -16.15 -8.63
CA ILE A 377 11.72 -14.93 -9.37
C ILE A 377 10.56 -15.22 -10.31
N LEU A 378 10.59 -16.31 -11.06
CA LEU A 378 9.50 -16.68 -11.98
C LEU A 378 8.20 -16.92 -11.20
N PHE A 379 8.25 -17.67 -10.09
CA PHE A 379 7.06 -17.89 -9.26
C PHE A 379 6.55 -16.60 -8.60
N GLY A 380 7.44 -15.78 -8.04
CA GLY A 380 7.08 -14.50 -7.45
C GLY A 380 6.44 -13.54 -8.43
N SER A 381 6.98 -13.46 -9.64
CA SER A 381 6.42 -12.65 -10.74
C SER A 381 5.08 -13.21 -11.21
N SER A 382 4.96 -14.52 -11.36
CA SER A 382 3.71 -15.16 -11.77
C SER A 382 2.60 -14.96 -10.75
N ILE A 383 2.88 -15.07 -9.45
CA ILE A 383 1.92 -14.81 -8.37
C ILE A 383 1.45 -13.34 -8.44
N GLY A 384 2.39 -12.38 -8.59
CA GLY A 384 2.03 -10.97 -8.73
C GLY A 384 1.12 -10.72 -9.94
N LEU A 385 1.47 -11.24 -11.10
CA LEU A 385 0.66 -11.11 -12.32
C LEU A 385 -0.71 -11.78 -12.20
N THR A 386 -0.79 -12.94 -11.55
CA THR A 386 -2.07 -13.64 -11.30
C THR A 386 -2.96 -12.80 -10.39
N ILE A 387 -2.42 -12.21 -9.32
CA ILE A 387 -3.17 -11.31 -8.45
C ILE A 387 -3.66 -10.10 -9.25
N HIS A 388 -2.82 -9.50 -10.09
CA HIS A 388 -3.23 -8.41 -10.97
C HIS A 388 -4.40 -8.80 -11.88
N TRP A 389 -4.30 -9.96 -12.52
CA TRP A 389 -5.33 -10.44 -13.45
C TRP A 389 -6.67 -10.75 -12.77
N LEU A 390 -6.65 -11.32 -11.55
CA LEU A 390 -7.85 -11.67 -10.80
C LEU A 390 -8.51 -10.47 -10.10
N THR A 391 -7.73 -9.53 -9.61
CA THR A 391 -8.21 -8.47 -8.72
C THR A 391 -8.05 -7.07 -9.29
N ASN A 392 -7.40 -6.92 -10.45
CA ASN A 392 -6.92 -5.64 -10.99
C ASN A 392 -6.04 -4.84 -10.01
N PHE A 393 -5.48 -5.52 -8.99
CA PHE A 393 -4.57 -4.88 -8.04
C PHE A 393 -3.31 -4.40 -8.79
N PRO A 394 -2.85 -3.16 -8.57
CA PRO A 394 -1.64 -2.65 -9.22
C PRO A 394 -0.42 -3.45 -8.79
N VAL A 395 0.31 -3.95 -9.75
CA VAL A 395 1.54 -4.73 -9.56
C VAL A 395 2.66 -4.07 -10.34
N SER A 396 3.79 -3.82 -9.68
CA SER A 396 4.98 -3.28 -10.30
C SER A 396 6.14 -4.25 -10.12
N LEU A 397 6.76 -4.66 -11.21
CA LEU A 397 7.90 -5.58 -11.21
C LEU A 397 9.20 -4.80 -11.49
N PRO A 398 9.80 -4.14 -10.51
CA PRO A 398 11.00 -3.36 -10.73
C PRO A 398 12.20 -4.29 -11.01
N TRP A 399 13.01 -3.96 -12.02
CA TRP A 399 14.17 -4.77 -12.43
C TRP A 399 15.17 -5.02 -11.30
N TRP A 400 15.32 -4.07 -10.38
CA TRP A 400 16.22 -4.20 -9.23
C TRP A 400 15.80 -5.31 -8.25
N SER A 401 14.50 -5.66 -8.18
CA SER A 401 14.03 -6.78 -7.34
C SER A 401 14.56 -8.13 -7.86
N PHE A 402 14.70 -8.28 -9.16
CA PHE A 402 15.30 -9.45 -9.77
C PHE A 402 16.81 -9.51 -9.48
N ALA A 403 17.51 -8.38 -9.59
CA ALA A 403 18.91 -8.29 -9.24
C ALA A 403 19.17 -8.60 -7.76
N LEU A 404 18.32 -8.10 -6.87
CA LEU A 404 18.36 -8.45 -5.44
C LEU A 404 18.10 -9.95 -5.22
N GLY A 405 17.10 -10.53 -5.86
CA GLY A 405 16.79 -11.95 -5.74
C GLY A 405 17.99 -12.83 -6.13
N ILE A 406 18.62 -12.55 -7.27
CA ILE A 406 19.81 -13.28 -7.72
C ILE A 406 20.98 -13.02 -6.77
N GLY A 407 21.21 -11.78 -6.35
CA GLY A 407 22.29 -11.41 -5.41
C GLY A 407 22.15 -12.11 -4.06
N PHE A 408 20.95 -12.15 -3.49
CA PHE A 408 20.66 -12.88 -2.25
C PHE A 408 20.87 -14.38 -2.41
N SER A 409 20.38 -14.99 -3.51
CA SER A 409 20.53 -16.42 -3.74
C SER A 409 22.01 -16.81 -3.93
N ALA A 410 22.79 -16.01 -4.66
CA ALA A 410 24.23 -16.21 -4.82
C ALA A 410 24.97 -16.07 -3.48
N SER A 411 24.61 -15.08 -2.66
CA SER A 411 25.19 -14.88 -1.33
C SER A 411 24.94 -16.08 -0.40
N VAL A 412 23.75 -16.67 -0.44
CA VAL A 412 23.42 -17.89 0.28
C VAL A 412 24.27 -19.05 -0.21
N GLY A 413 24.43 -19.20 -1.53
CA GLY A 413 25.30 -20.23 -2.13
C GLY A 413 26.76 -20.10 -1.70
N ILE A 414 27.29 -18.87 -1.67
CA ILE A 414 28.64 -18.60 -1.19
C ILE A 414 28.78 -18.95 0.30
N PHE A 415 27.89 -18.44 1.13
CA PHE A 415 27.98 -18.59 2.58
C PHE A 415 27.87 -20.06 3.01
N PHE A 416 26.85 -20.77 2.56
CA PHE A 416 26.62 -22.17 2.93
C PHE A 416 27.45 -23.18 2.12
N GLY A 417 27.90 -22.81 0.91
CA GLY A 417 28.81 -23.62 0.09
C GLY A 417 30.25 -23.54 0.54
N LEU A 418 30.65 -22.47 1.24
CA LEU A 418 32.05 -22.27 1.63
C LEU A 418 32.59 -23.39 2.54
N PHE A 419 31.82 -23.82 3.53
CA PHE A 419 32.23 -24.85 4.47
C PHE A 419 32.49 -26.21 3.79
N PRO A 420 31.56 -26.80 3.00
CA PRO A 420 31.82 -28.04 2.29
C PRO A 420 32.95 -27.90 1.25
N ALA A 421 33.02 -26.79 0.51
CA ALA A 421 34.09 -26.54 -0.44
C ALA A 421 35.48 -26.50 0.24
N PHE A 422 35.57 -25.89 1.41
CA PHE A 422 36.78 -25.83 2.19
C PHE A 422 37.18 -27.22 2.69
N LYS A 423 36.25 -28.03 3.14
CA LYS A 423 36.49 -29.42 3.57
C LYS A 423 36.99 -30.26 2.40
N ALA A 424 36.36 -30.18 1.22
CA ALA A 424 36.80 -30.86 0.00
C ALA A 424 38.24 -30.46 -0.41
N SER A 425 38.55 -29.17 -0.30
CA SER A 425 39.86 -28.65 -0.67
C SER A 425 41.02 -29.14 0.24
N ARG A 426 40.70 -29.61 1.46
CA ARG A 426 41.67 -30.08 2.46
C ARG A 426 41.81 -31.60 2.52
N LEU A 427 41.04 -32.39 1.78
CA LEU A 427 41.16 -33.83 1.72
C LEU A 427 42.62 -34.25 1.38
N ASP A 428 43.14 -35.25 2.12
CA ASP A 428 44.43 -35.85 1.82
C ASP A 428 44.30 -36.81 0.62
N PRO A 429 45.11 -36.69 -0.43
CA PRO A 429 45.03 -37.59 -1.58
C PRO A 429 45.19 -39.06 -1.21
N ILE A 430 46.05 -39.38 -0.23
CA ILE A 430 46.32 -40.76 0.18
C ILE A 430 45.11 -41.37 0.90
N GLU A 431 44.50 -40.62 1.83
CA GLU A 431 43.28 -41.05 2.53
C GLU A 431 42.09 -41.14 1.58
N ALA A 432 41.96 -40.17 0.66
CA ALA A 432 40.85 -40.11 -0.30
C ALA A 432 40.87 -41.29 -1.30
N LEU A 433 42.03 -41.79 -1.68
CA LEU A 433 42.20 -42.95 -2.56
C LEU A 433 41.96 -44.32 -1.83
N ARG A 434 42.08 -44.31 -0.50
CA ARG A 434 41.85 -45.49 0.36
C ARG A 434 40.41 -45.63 0.83
N TYR A 435 39.57 -44.63 0.54
CA TYR A 435 38.17 -44.62 0.88
C TYR A 435 37.40 -45.57 -0.04
N GLU A 436 36.80 -46.65 0.53
CA GLU A 436 35.92 -47.56 -0.17
C GLU A 436 34.47 -47.05 -0.18
#